data_6ca708b40b9e164d4191566c73286f6b
#
_entry.id   6ca708b40b9e164d4191566c73286f6b
#
_cell.length_a   1.000
_cell.length_b   1.000
_cell.length_c   1.000
_cell.angle_alpha   90.00
_cell.angle_beta   90.00
_cell.angle_gamma   90.00
#
_symmetry.space_group_name_H-M   'P 1'
#
loop_
_entity.id
_entity.type
_entity.pdbx_description
1 polymer ?
#
loop_
_entity_poly.entity_id
_entity_poly.type
_entity_poly.pdbx_seq_one_letter_code
_entity_poly.pdbx_strand_id
1 'polypeptide(L)'
;MNQQVILKLRVAIMIFMVNVIALLQFNRLEAQDWMQFLANSEASENANLPTKWDEGTNITWKTKLPGPGASSPIIVGKRVFLTCYSGYGDKSEGKIKDLQRHLLCFDRANGEIVWQKDFDNSSVQDEDPYKSFITQHGYATNTPVSDGKSVFVFLGKPGLFAFDLDGNQLWKRQIEYKTNKTRWGSASSPVLLGDNLFLNAIEECGKVFSIAKTDGEIQWEFQAETALAYTTPRFITAANGDVELILPVPKRVIGLDPTDGSQKWFATNRFEGESNATAIVDNDIAYVYGGFRSVGSMAIRAGGKGDVTKSHVLWSTRDTSYVSTPVLKDDHLYWIDEKGIAYCVKAESGERVFRTRVAGVKGGRGIKFFASMVSAGDHMFAVSRTSGTFVIRMTPEYELVSHNTFEDDDSEFNGTPAISGNQLFMRSNKFLYCIGE
;
A
#
# COMPACT_ATOMS: atom_id res chain seq x y z
N MET A 1 -45.25 -4.60 44.61
CA MET A 1 -44.64 -3.63 43.73
C MET A 1 -45.68 -3.16 42.71
N ASN A 2 -45.93 -1.85 42.64
CA ASN A 2 -47.09 -1.28 41.96
C ASN A 2 -46.95 -1.46 40.43
N GLN A 3 -47.99 -1.92 39.73
CA GLN A 3 -47.97 -2.17 38.27
C GLN A 3 -47.49 -0.94 37.46
N GLN A 4 -47.77 0.27 37.94
CA GLN A 4 -47.28 1.50 37.31
C GLN A 4 -45.75 1.67 37.40
N VAL A 5 -45.09 1.16 38.44
CA VAL A 5 -43.63 1.21 38.59
C VAL A 5 -42.97 0.24 37.62
N ILE A 6 -43.56 -0.95 37.44
CA ILE A 6 -43.08 -1.96 36.50
C ILE A 6 -43.22 -1.46 35.05
N LEU A 7 -44.30 -0.79 34.71
CA LEU A 7 -44.54 -0.23 33.39
C LEU A 7 -43.54 0.89 33.07
N LYS A 8 -43.29 1.82 34.02
CA LYS A 8 -42.30 2.89 33.86
C LYS A 8 -40.86 2.34 33.70
N LEU A 9 -40.52 1.28 34.44
CA LEU A 9 -39.22 0.64 34.34
C LEU A 9 -39.01 -0.05 32.96
N ARG A 10 -40.05 -0.72 32.46
CA ARG A 10 -40.01 -1.35 31.11
C ARG A 10 -39.89 -0.31 30.00
N VAL A 11 -40.59 0.81 30.08
CA VAL A 11 -40.48 1.91 29.11
C VAL A 11 -39.10 2.55 29.16
N ALA A 12 -38.52 2.78 30.35
CA ALA A 12 -37.18 3.32 30.50
C ALA A 12 -36.10 2.39 29.93
N ILE A 13 -36.20 1.07 30.17
CA ILE A 13 -35.30 0.06 29.63
C ILE A 13 -35.44 -0.01 28.10
N MET A 14 -36.64 0.07 27.57
CA MET A 14 -36.87 0.05 26.12
C MET A 14 -36.32 1.30 25.44
N ILE A 15 -36.48 2.48 26.03
CA ILE A 15 -35.87 3.74 25.52
C ILE A 15 -34.33 3.68 25.60
N PHE A 16 -33.79 3.11 26.69
CA PHE A 16 -32.36 2.93 26.84
C PHE A 16 -31.78 1.94 25.78
N MET A 17 -32.44 0.80 25.53
CA MET A 17 -32.07 -0.14 24.50
C MET A 17 -32.15 0.47 23.09
N VAL A 18 -33.21 1.24 22.79
CA VAL A 18 -33.35 1.92 21.50
C VAL A 18 -32.22 2.94 21.30
N ASN A 19 -31.87 3.71 22.34
CA ASN A 19 -30.74 4.65 22.25
C ASN A 19 -29.39 3.95 22.15
N VAL A 20 -29.17 2.82 22.81
CA VAL A 20 -27.95 2.01 22.69
C VAL A 20 -27.87 1.39 21.30
N ILE A 21 -28.96 0.88 20.73
CA ILE A 21 -29.01 0.34 19.37
C ILE A 21 -28.80 1.46 18.34
N ALA A 22 -29.37 2.65 18.54
CA ALA A 22 -29.16 3.81 17.69
C ALA A 22 -27.68 4.29 17.76
N LEU A 23 -27.07 4.34 18.95
CA LEU A 23 -25.65 4.65 19.13
C LEU A 23 -24.73 3.59 18.51
N LEU A 24 -25.10 2.31 18.59
CA LEU A 24 -24.36 1.22 17.93
C LEU A 24 -24.55 1.22 16.41
N GLN A 25 -25.69 1.69 15.90
CA GLN A 25 -25.91 1.85 14.47
C GLN A 25 -25.23 3.13 13.92
N PHE A 26 -25.14 4.21 14.69
CA PHE A 26 -24.36 5.41 14.31
C PHE A 26 -22.85 5.12 14.24
N ASN A 27 -22.32 4.25 15.12
CA ASN A 27 -20.91 3.83 15.06
C ASN A 27 -20.61 2.80 13.93
N ARG A 28 -21.62 2.25 13.25
CA ARG A 28 -21.45 1.33 12.11
C ARG A 28 -21.39 2.02 10.74
N LEU A 29 -21.55 3.34 10.69
CA LEU A 29 -21.52 4.14 9.45
C LEU A 29 -20.31 5.05 9.33
N GLU A 30 -19.34 4.98 10.25
CA GLU A 30 -18.02 5.54 9.94
C GLU A 30 -17.37 4.63 8.93
N ALA A 31 -17.15 5.17 7.74
CA ALA A 31 -16.47 4.50 6.67
C ALA A 31 -15.12 4.00 7.20
N GLN A 32 -14.87 2.71 7.02
CA GLN A 32 -13.67 2.04 7.51
C GLN A 32 -12.43 2.73 6.93
N ASP A 33 -11.52 3.17 7.81
CA ASP A 33 -10.31 3.89 7.45
C ASP A 33 -9.35 3.00 6.64
N TRP A 34 -8.58 3.62 5.73
CA TRP A 34 -7.51 2.98 4.97
C TRP A 34 -6.19 3.64 5.31
N MET A 35 -5.60 3.30 6.46
CA MET A 35 -4.58 4.10 7.13
C MET A 35 -3.14 3.81 6.73
N GLN A 36 -2.89 2.89 5.78
CA GLN A 36 -1.54 2.51 5.32
C GLN A 36 -1.55 1.94 3.91
N PHE A 37 -0.37 1.72 3.34
CA PHE A 37 -0.21 1.02 2.06
C PHE A 37 -0.78 -0.39 2.15
N LEU A 38 -1.69 -0.75 1.24
CA LEU A 38 -2.37 -2.04 1.22
C LEU A 38 -2.97 -2.39 2.60
N ALA A 39 -3.76 -1.48 3.16
CA ALA A 39 -4.52 -1.74 4.38
C ALA A 39 -5.38 -3.00 4.22
N ASN A 40 -5.71 -3.67 5.32
CA ASN A 40 -6.29 -5.01 5.32
C ASN A 40 -7.53 -5.14 4.45
N SER A 41 -7.64 -6.28 3.78
CA SER A 41 -8.75 -6.66 2.90
C SER A 41 -10.13 -6.67 3.57
N GLU A 42 -10.21 -6.86 4.89
CA GLU A 42 -11.48 -6.81 5.64
C GLU A 42 -12.23 -5.48 5.46
N ALA A 43 -11.50 -4.38 5.27
CA ALA A 43 -12.10 -3.07 4.99
C ALA A 43 -12.88 -3.04 3.67
N SER A 44 -12.49 -3.86 2.73
CA SER A 44 -13.02 -3.88 1.38
C SER A 44 -13.96 -5.05 1.09
N GLU A 45 -14.04 -6.05 1.94
CA GLU A 45 -14.90 -7.22 1.71
C GLU A 45 -16.39 -6.88 1.57
N ASN A 46 -16.84 -5.88 2.29
CA ASN A 46 -18.23 -5.42 2.27
C ASN A 46 -18.43 -4.15 1.43
N ALA A 47 -17.41 -3.65 0.77
CA ALA A 47 -17.51 -2.46 -0.06
C ALA A 47 -18.26 -2.76 -1.35
N ASN A 48 -19.28 -1.95 -1.65
CA ASN A 48 -20.03 -2.00 -2.88
C ASN A 48 -19.56 -0.91 -3.83
N LEU A 49 -18.46 -1.17 -4.52
CA LEU A 49 -17.89 -0.22 -5.47
C LEU A 49 -18.54 -0.33 -6.85
N PRO A 50 -18.71 0.79 -7.57
CA PRO A 50 -19.13 0.72 -8.96
C PRO A 50 -18.05 0.00 -9.79
N THR A 51 -18.49 -0.88 -10.68
CA THR A 51 -17.60 -1.55 -11.63
C THR A 51 -17.38 -0.72 -12.90
N LYS A 52 -18.20 0.31 -13.12
CA LYS A 52 -18.10 1.21 -14.28
C LYS A 52 -18.14 2.67 -13.82
N TRP A 53 -17.29 3.46 -14.41
CA TRP A 53 -17.25 4.91 -14.25
C TRP A 53 -16.70 5.59 -15.51
N ASP A 54 -17.14 6.82 -15.70
CA ASP A 54 -16.64 7.77 -16.69
C ASP A 54 -16.79 9.20 -16.13
N GLU A 55 -16.45 10.21 -16.91
CA GLU A 55 -16.49 11.62 -16.47
C GLU A 55 -17.86 12.12 -16.01
N GLY A 56 -18.95 11.45 -16.37
CA GLY A 56 -20.32 11.79 -15.98
C GLY A 56 -20.95 10.83 -14.99
N THR A 57 -20.28 9.71 -14.66
CA THR A 57 -20.88 8.61 -13.93
C THR A 57 -19.94 8.07 -12.87
N ASN A 58 -20.43 7.99 -11.62
CA ASN A 58 -19.73 7.40 -10.48
C ASN A 58 -18.41 8.07 -10.08
N ILE A 59 -18.11 9.28 -10.56
CA ILE A 59 -17.01 10.11 -10.05
C ILE A 59 -17.61 11.14 -9.10
N THR A 60 -17.35 10.98 -7.81
CA THR A 60 -17.86 11.91 -6.77
C THR A 60 -17.14 13.24 -6.86
N TRP A 61 -15.81 13.20 -6.99
CA TRP A 61 -14.99 14.38 -7.21
C TRP A 61 -13.64 14.02 -7.86
N LYS A 62 -13.01 15.05 -8.44
CA LYS A 62 -11.69 14.99 -9.09
C LYS A 62 -10.92 16.25 -8.73
N THR A 63 -9.73 16.09 -8.17
CA THR A 63 -8.90 17.21 -7.72
C THR A 63 -7.54 17.19 -8.40
N LYS A 64 -7.15 18.33 -8.96
CA LYS A 64 -5.83 18.49 -9.60
C LYS A 64 -4.72 18.45 -8.55
N LEU A 65 -3.67 17.68 -8.83
CA LEU A 65 -2.47 17.57 -8.01
C LEU A 65 -1.39 18.55 -8.42
N PRO A 66 -0.53 19.02 -7.51
CA PRO A 66 0.63 19.87 -7.84
C PRO A 66 1.63 19.19 -8.78
N GLY A 67 1.67 17.85 -8.79
CA GLY A 67 2.56 17.09 -9.64
C GLY A 67 2.44 15.58 -9.49
N PRO A 68 3.30 14.81 -10.17
CA PRO A 68 3.23 13.36 -10.19
C PRO A 68 3.64 12.70 -8.87
N GLY A 69 3.51 11.38 -8.83
CA GLY A 69 3.93 10.49 -7.76
C GLY A 69 3.30 9.11 -7.90
N ALA A 70 3.71 8.19 -7.04
CA ALA A 70 3.23 6.82 -7.02
C ALA A 70 2.71 6.38 -5.64
N SER A 71 2.67 7.27 -4.64
CA SER A 71 2.11 6.93 -3.34
C SER A 71 0.62 6.61 -3.46
N SER A 72 0.15 5.68 -2.64
CA SER A 72 -1.29 5.42 -2.48
C SER A 72 -1.93 6.52 -1.65
N PRO A 73 -3.21 6.85 -1.86
CA PRO A 73 -3.98 7.60 -0.89
C PRO A 73 -4.13 6.79 0.41
N ILE A 74 -4.15 7.47 1.55
CA ILE A 74 -4.67 6.91 2.81
C ILE A 74 -5.89 7.72 3.27
N ILE A 75 -6.83 7.06 3.90
CA ILE A 75 -8.06 7.65 4.39
C ILE A 75 -8.09 7.53 5.91
N VAL A 76 -8.31 8.68 6.58
CA VAL A 76 -8.40 8.78 8.04
C VAL A 76 -9.61 9.64 8.37
N GLY A 77 -10.71 9.02 8.71
CA GLY A 77 -11.98 9.68 8.97
C GLY A 77 -12.44 10.54 7.77
N LYS A 78 -12.46 11.85 7.97
CA LYS A 78 -12.86 12.85 6.94
C LYS A 78 -11.69 13.38 6.10
N ARG A 79 -10.51 12.81 6.21
CA ARG A 79 -9.30 13.26 5.53
C ARG A 79 -8.75 12.21 4.59
N VAL A 80 -8.19 12.65 3.47
CA VAL A 80 -7.41 11.82 2.55
C VAL A 80 -6.00 12.43 2.48
N PHE A 81 -4.98 11.59 2.61
CA PHE A 81 -3.58 12.04 2.53
C PHE A 81 -2.87 11.38 1.36
N LEU A 82 -2.03 12.15 0.70
CA LEU A 82 -1.28 11.72 -0.47
C LEU A 82 0.03 12.49 -0.57
N THR A 83 1.08 11.87 -1.12
CA THR A 83 2.31 12.57 -1.49
C THR A 83 2.40 12.78 -2.99
N CYS A 84 3.03 13.87 -3.41
CA CYS A 84 3.44 14.11 -4.79
C CYS A 84 4.73 14.95 -4.81
N TYR A 85 5.27 15.23 -6.00
CA TYR A 85 6.45 16.06 -6.15
C TYR A 85 6.32 16.97 -7.36
N SER A 86 7.13 18.04 -7.39
CA SER A 86 7.18 19.00 -8.50
C SER A 86 8.55 19.63 -8.68
N GLY A 87 8.72 20.43 -9.71
CA GLY A 87 9.91 21.24 -9.95
C GLY A 87 11.09 20.49 -10.58
N TYR A 88 11.14 19.15 -10.53
CA TYR A 88 12.17 18.34 -11.16
C TYR A 88 11.71 16.89 -11.35
N GLY A 89 12.12 16.27 -12.46
CA GLY A 89 11.83 14.86 -12.73
C GLY A 89 10.38 14.59 -13.14
N ASP A 90 9.54 15.60 -13.11
CA ASP A 90 8.27 15.69 -13.80
C ASP A 90 8.47 16.12 -15.26
N LYS A 91 7.71 16.70 -15.98
CA LYS A 91 7.98 17.23 -17.32
C LYS A 91 8.58 18.66 -17.28
N SER A 92 8.92 19.16 -16.11
CA SER A 92 9.53 20.49 -15.96
C SER A 92 11.00 20.49 -16.41
N GLU A 93 11.49 21.65 -16.85
CA GLU A 93 12.91 21.87 -17.18
C GLU A 93 13.77 22.20 -15.95
N GLY A 94 13.23 21.99 -14.73
CA GLY A 94 13.89 22.27 -13.47
C GLY A 94 15.16 21.48 -13.22
N LYS A 95 15.96 21.92 -12.27
CA LYS A 95 17.15 21.23 -11.77
C LYS A 95 16.79 20.48 -10.49
N ILE A 96 17.63 19.51 -10.09
CA ILE A 96 17.39 18.72 -8.85
C ILE A 96 17.23 19.61 -7.61
N LYS A 97 17.85 20.77 -7.55
CA LYS A 97 17.66 21.75 -6.47
C LYS A 97 16.25 22.32 -6.40
N ASP A 98 15.51 22.28 -7.53
CA ASP A 98 14.15 22.81 -7.65
C ASP A 98 13.10 21.72 -7.28
N LEU A 99 13.56 20.50 -6.98
CA LEU A 99 12.68 19.42 -6.53
C LEU A 99 12.01 19.78 -5.20
N GLN A 100 10.69 19.73 -5.22
CA GLN A 100 9.85 19.82 -4.02
C GLN A 100 9.04 18.54 -3.87
N ARG A 101 8.92 18.04 -2.66
CA ARG A 101 8.00 16.97 -2.28
C ARG A 101 6.86 17.58 -1.50
N HIS A 102 5.68 17.03 -1.67
CA HIS A 102 4.46 17.56 -1.06
C HIS A 102 3.75 16.45 -0.28
N LEU A 103 3.27 16.76 0.92
CA LEU A 103 2.26 16.02 1.63
C LEU A 103 0.96 16.83 1.58
N LEU A 104 -0.08 16.24 1.04
CA LEU A 104 -1.37 16.86 0.83
C LEU A 104 -2.42 16.23 1.74
N CYS A 105 -3.28 17.05 2.31
CA CYS A 105 -4.48 16.63 3.02
C CYS A 105 -5.70 17.18 2.29
N PHE A 106 -6.62 16.29 1.94
CA PHE A 106 -7.87 16.63 1.29
C PHE A 106 -9.06 16.40 2.20
N ASP A 107 -10.10 17.18 2.03
CA ASP A 107 -11.42 16.85 2.55
C ASP A 107 -11.99 15.67 1.75
N ARG A 108 -12.38 14.61 2.45
CA ARG A 108 -12.88 13.39 1.82
C ARG A 108 -14.18 13.60 1.05
N ALA A 109 -15.05 14.50 1.52
CA ALA A 109 -16.39 14.65 0.96
C ALA A 109 -16.39 15.37 -0.40
N ASN A 110 -15.46 16.32 -0.61
CA ASN A 110 -15.46 17.18 -1.80
C ASN A 110 -14.11 17.24 -2.53
N GLY A 111 -13.05 16.63 -1.97
CA GLY A 111 -11.72 16.62 -2.57
C GLY A 111 -10.95 17.93 -2.46
N GLU A 112 -11.44 18.94 -1.72
CA GLU A 112 -10.72 20.20 -1.53
C GLU A 112 -9.44 19.98 -0.71
N ILE A 113 -8.34 20.65 -1.10
CA ILE A 113 -7.09 20.63 -0.34
C ILE A 113 -7.29 21.45 0.93
N VAL A 114 -7.24 20.77 2.08
CA VAL A 114 -7.36 21.39 3.42
C VAL A 114 -6.05 22.04 3.81
N TRP A 115 -4.95 21.33 3.58
CA TRP A 115 -3.60 21.83 3.78
C TRP A 115 -2.57 21.07 2.93
N GLN A 116 -1.43 21.70 2.72
CA GLN A 116 -0.27 21.15 2.02
C GLN A 116 0.99 21.47 2.80
N LYS A 117 1.92 20.52 2.86
CA LYS A 117 3.28 20.70 3.38
C LYS A 117 4.28 20.45 2.27
N ASP A 118 5.20 21.39 2.12
CA ASP A 118 6.22 21.37 1.09
C ASP A 118 7.59 21.10 1.73
N PHE A 119 8.37 20.24 1.08
CA PHE A 119 9.71 19.85 1.52
C PHE A 119 10.68 20.09 0.36
N ASP A 120 11.47 21.13 0.52
CA ASP A 120 12.47 21.49 -0.47
C ASP A 120 13.68 20.53 -0.46
N ASN A 121 14.44 20.58 -1.53
CA ASN A 121 15.64 19.78 -1.71
C ASN A 121 16.93 20.55 -1.34
N SER A 122 16.81 21.74 -0.74
CA SER A 122 17.93 22.65 -0.49
C SER A 122 18.94 22.14 0.53
N SER A 123 18.45 21.32 1.49
CA SER A 123 19.29 20.69 2.51
C SER A 123 19.93 19.37 2.06
N VAL A 124 19.59 18.89 0.87
CA VAL A 124 20.02 17.62 0.34
C VAL A 124 20.97 17.88 -0.83
N GLN A 125 22.26 17.72 -0.61
CA GLN A 125 23.25 17.75 -1.68
C GLN A 125 23.04 16.52 -2.60
N ASP A 126 22.18 16.67 -3.60
CA ASP A 126 21.94 15.65 -4.59
C ASP A 126 22.61 16.06 -5.91
N GLU A 127 23.65 15.36 -6.24
CA GLU A 127 23.97 15.12 -7.64
C GLU A 127 23.03 14.00 -8.09
N ASP A 128 22.03 14.31 -8.93
CA ASP A 128 21.08 13.31 -9.39
C ASP A 128 21.66 12.50 -10.57
N PRO A 129 22.32 11.37 -10.31
CA PRO A 129 22.67 10.44 -11.36
C PRO A 129 21.47 9.61 -11.84
N TYR A 130 20.25 9.85 -11.35
CA TYR A 130 19.10 8.93 -11.41
C TYR A 130 17.98 9.34 -12.34
N LYS A 131 18.07 10.48 -12.99
CA LYS A 131 17.00 11.09 -13.79
C LYS A 131 16.20 10.10 -14.66
N SER A 132 16.86 9.06 -15.19
CA SER A 132 16.21 8.12 -16.09
C SER A 132 15.41 6.99 -15.39
N PHE A 133 15.78 6.60 -14.18
CA PHE A 133 15.13 5.48 -13.48
C PHE A 133 14.08 5.95 -12.49
N ILE A 134 14.39 6.92 -11.67
CA ILE A 134 13.47 7.43 -10.66
C ILE A 134 12.21 8.05 -11.28
N THR A 135 12.30 8.63 -12.48
CA THR A 135 11.13 9.16 -13.19
C THR A 135 10.09 8.11 -13.57
N GLN A 136 10.39 6.82 -13.46
CA GLN A 136 9.40 5.76 -13.70
C GLN A 136 8.35 5.65 -12.58
N HIS A 137 8.70 6.01 -11.34
CA HIS A 137 7.78 6.03 -10.21
C HIS A 137 7.84 7.34 -9.39
N GLY A 138 8.85 8.20 -9.63
CA GLY A 138 8.97 9.54 -9.08
C GLY A 138 9.59 9.62 -7.69
N TYR A 139 9.62 10.85 -7.17
CA TYR A 139 10.20 11.19 -5.86
C TYR A 139 9.17 11.14 -4.71
N ALA A 140 7.97 10.64 -4.96
CA ALA A 140 6.87 10.53 -4.00
C ALA A 140 6.16 9.18 -4.17
N THR A 141 6.87 8.10 -3.85
CA THR A 141 6.37 6.72 -3.94
C THR A 141 5.90 6.21 -2.60
N ASN A 142 6.59 6.59 -1.52
CA ASN A 142 6.27 6.16 -0.17
C ASN A 142 4.87 6.64 0.23
N THR A 143 4.02 5.69 0.60
CA THR A 143 2.67 5.97 1.09
C THR A 143 2.74 6.38 2.57
N PRO A 144 2.05 7.43 3.00
CA PRO A 144 1.92 7.77 4.41
C PRO A 144 1.24 6.64 5.20
N VAL A 145 1.44 6.64 6.52
CA VAL A 145 0.70 5.78 7.46
C VAL A 145 0.11 6.64 8.57
N SER A 146 -1.03 6.22 9.14
CA SER A 146 -1.67 6.94 10.24
C SER A 146 -2.09 5.99 11.36
N ASP A 147 -2.11 6.48 12.59
CA ASP A 147 -2.71 5.82 13.76
C ASP A 147 -4.12 6.38 14.11
N GLY A 148 -4.71 7.16 13.20
CA GLY A 148 -6.00 7.84 13.40
C GLY A 148 -5.89 9.20 14.10
N LYS A 149 -4.72 9.57 14.61
CA LYS A 149 -4.44 10.86 15.29
C LYS A 149 -3.29 11.63 14.65
N SER A 150 -2.33 10.90 14.13
CA SER A 150 -1.14 11.43 13.48
C SER A 150 -0.93 10.78 12.13
N VAL A 151 -0.26 11.51 11.23
CA VAL A 151 0.18 11.02 9.92
C VAL A 151 1.69 11.00 9.89
N PHE A 152 2.25 9.87 9.50
CA PHE A 152 3.69 9.67 9.38
C PHE A 152 4.04 9.48 7.91
N VAL A 153 5.05 10.22 7.44
CA VAL A 153 5.46 10.18 6.04
C VAL A 153 6.98 10.09 5.92
N PHE A 154 7.43 9.09 5.18
CA PHE A 154 8.84 8.95 4.80
C PHE A 154 9.04 9.50 3.38
N LEU A 155 9.97 10.42 3.24
CA LEU A 155 10.24 11.12 1.98
C LEU A 155 11.64 10.80 1.40
N GLY A 156 12.24 9.71 1.85
CA GLY A 156 13.61 9.36 1.49
C GLY A 156 14.60 10.30 2.17
N LYS A 157 15.46 10.97 1.39
CA LYS A 157 16.51 11.86 1.88
C LYS A 157 16.03 12.97 2.84
N PRO A 158 14.89 13.64 2.65
CA PRO A 158 14.38 14.57 3.65
C PRO A 158 14.12 13.96 5.02
N GLY A 159 13.85 12.65 5.10
CA GLY A 159 13.66 11.92 6.34
C GLY A 159 12.21 11.46 6.58
N LEU A 160 11.94 11.05 7.82
CA LEU A 160 10.64 10.66 8.32
C LEU A 160 10.05 11.80 9.15
N PHE A 161 8.78 12.10 8.91
CA PHE A 161 8.06 13.20 9.56
C PHE A 161 6.78 12.71 10.18
N ALA A 162 6.38 13.32 11.30
CA ALA A 162 5.07 13.16 11.90
C ALA A 162 4.32 14.48 11.93
N PHE A 163 3.05 14.45 11.62
CA PHE A 163 2.10 15.55 11.69
C PHE A 163 0.84 15.13 12.43
N ASP A 164 0.18 16.07 13.11
CA ASP A 164 -1.22 15.86 13.49
C ASP A 164 -2.14 15.96 12.24
N LEU A 165 -3.41 15.66 12.40
CA LEU A 165 -4.37 15.68 11.27
C LEU A 165 -4.65 17.10 10.76
N ASP A 166 -4.30 18.14 11.52
CA ASP A 166 -4.41 19.56 11.15
C ASP A 166 -3.14 20.09 10.46
N GLY A 167 -2.12 19.22 10.31
CA GLY A 167 -0.88 19.54 9.60
C GLY A 167 0.19 20.21 10.47
N ASN A 168 0.06 20.23 11.79
CA ASN A 168 1.15 20.68 12.65
C ASN A 168 2.23 19.60 12.75
N GLN A 169 3.48 19.98 12.49
CA GLN A 169 4.59 19.03 12.60
C GLN A 169 4.84 18.70 14.07
N LEU A 170 4.79 17.41 14.40
CA LEU A 170 5.06 16.89 15.74
C LEU A 170 6.54 16.65 15.94
N TRP A 171 7.17 15.96 15.00
CA TRP A 171 8.60 15.69 14.99
C TRP A 171 9.13 15.39 13.59
N LYS A 172 10.46 15.37 13.47
CA LYS A 172 11.20 14.95 12.28
C LYS A 172 12.36 14.04 12.72
N ARG A 173 12.55 12.92 12.01
CA ARG A 173 13.72 12.04 12.14
C ARG A 173 14.48 11.97 10.83
N GLN A 174 15.74 12.34 10.85
CA GLN A 174 16.62 12.14 9.73
C GLN A 174 17.02 10.66 9.67
N ILE A 175 16.78 10.01 8.54
CA ILE A 175 17.26 8.66 8.24
C ILE A 175 18.55 8.79 7.44
N GLU A 176 19.55 7.99 7.78
CA GLU A 176 20.81 7.93 7.02
C GLU A 176 20.50 7.60 5.57
N TYR A 177 21.11 8.31 4.63
CA TYR A 177 20.89 8.09 3.22
C TYR A 177 22.22 8.02 2.49
N LYS A 178 22.51 6.84 1.93
CA LYS A 178 23.60 6.61 0.99
C LYS A 178 23.01 6.42 -0.40
N THR A 179 23.50 7.15 -1.37
CA THR A 179 23.07 6.94 -2.75
C THR A 179 23.42 5.52 -3.18
N ASN A 180 22.40 4.68 -3.43
CA ASN A 180 22.63 3.33 -3.91
C ASN A 180 23.04 3.32 -5.40
N LYS A 181 23.83 2.32 -5.79
CA LYS A 181 24.28 2.13 -7.17
C LYS A 181 23.17 1.87 -8.17
N THR A 182 22.02 1.41 -7.71
CA THR A 182 20.91 0.98 -8.57
C THR A 182 19.99 2.09 -9.02
N ARG A 183 19.93 3.21 -8.30
CA ARG A 183 19.34 4.44 -8.79
C ARG A 183 17.80 4.43 -8.96
N TRP A 184 17.06 3.60 -8.23
CA TRP A 184 15.61 3.62 -8.25
C TRP A 184 14.99 4.59 -7.22
N GLY A 185 15.74 5.01 -6.20
CA GLY A 185 15.26 5.89 -5.13
C GLY A 185 14.46 5.15 -4.07
N SER A 186 13.72 5.90 -3.25
CA SER A 186 12.96 5.41 -2.11
C SER A 186 11.56 4.95 -2.51
N ALA A 187 11.12 3.80 -2.03
CA ALA A 187 9.79 3.27 -2.39
C ALA A 187 9.05 2.54 -1.26
N SER A 188 9.77 2.00 -0.26
CA SER A 188 9.13 1.31 0.87
C SER A 188 8.36 2.29 1.76
N SER A 189 7.14 1.93 2.14
CA SER A 189 6.28 2.75 3.00
C SER A 189 6.48 2.36 4.47
N PRO A 190 6.38 3.30 5.43
CA PRO A 190 6.35 2.96 6.85
C PRO A 190 5.06 2.21 7.20
N VAL A 191 5.14 1.34 8.20
CA VAL A 191 3.99 0.61 8.75
C VAL A 191 3.97 0.75 10.27
N LEU A 192 2.80 0.58 10.89
CA LEU A 192 2.58 0.73 12.32
C LEU A 192 2.28 -0.62 12.99
N LEU A 193 2.86 -0.82 14.17
CA LEU A 193 2.44 -1.85 15.11
C LEU A 193 2.56 -1.29 16.54
N GLY A 194 1.45 -1.18 17.24
CA GLY A 194 1.41 -0.60 18.58
C GLY A 194 1.90 0.85 18.61
N ASP A 195 2.96 1.11 19.36
CA ASP A 195 3.54 2.44 19.54
C ASP A 195 4.75 2.70 18.63
N ASN A 196 5.04 1.80 17.70
CA ASN A 196 6.20 1.88 16.83
C ASN A 196 5.84 1.93 15.36
N LEU A 197 6.62 2.73 14.62
CA LEU A 197 6.75 2.73 13.18
C LEU A 197 7.87 1.76 12.78
N PHE A 198 7.65 1.00 11.72
CA PHE A 198 8.66 0.14 11.12
C PHE A 198 8.94 0.61 9.70
N LEU A 199 10.20 0.84 9.42
CA LEU A 199 10.65 1.37 8.14
C LEU A 199 11.72 0.46 7.53
N ASN A 200 11.44 -0.08 6.36
CA ASN A 200 12.46 -0.67 5.50
C ASN A 200 13.19 0.45 4.76
N ALA A 201 14.38 0.79 5.18
CA ALA A 201 15.29 1.73 4.54
C ALA A 201 16.54 1.02 3.98
N ILE A 202 16.38 -0.23 3.49
CA ILE A 202 17.49 -1.01 2.93
C ILE A 202 18.07 -0.33 1.69
N GLU A 203 17.22 0.27 0.86
CA GLU A 203 17.68 1.01 -0.32
C GLU A 203 18.46 2.28 0.08
N GLU A 204 18.02 2.97 1.12
CA GLU A 204 18.60 4.22 1.57
C GLU A 204 19.92 4.02 2.33
N CYS A 205 19.96 3.05 3.24
CA CYS A 205 21.13 2.89 4.12
C CYS A 205 21.45 1.43 4.51
N GLY A 206 20.75 0.44 3.93
CA GLY A 206 20.97 -0.97 4.24
C GLY A 206 20.31 -1.44 5.54
N LYS A 207 19.37 -0.68 6.11
CA LYS A 207 18.82 -0.96 7.43
C LYS A 207 17.28 -1.05 7.44
N VAL A 208 16.76 -1.75 8.43
CA VAL A 208 15.36 -1.70 8.85
C VAL A 208 15.32 -1.09 10.24
N PHE A 209 14.33 -0.25 10.50
CA PHE A 209 14.20 0.48 11.77
C PHE A 209 12.87 0.19 12.45
N SER A 210 12.88 0.17 13.78
CA SER A 210 11.73 0.46 14.63
C SER A 210 11.93 1.82 15.25
N ILE A 211 10.89 2.67 15.19
CA ILE A 211 10.94 4.07 15.56
C ILE A 211 9.69 4.38 16.39
N ALA A 212 9.86 4.96 17.57
CA ALA A 212 8.74 5.37 18.39
C ALA A 212 7.88 6.42 17.68
N LYS A 213 6.57 6.20 17.60
CA LYS A 213 5.65 7.12 16.90
C LYS A 213 5.46 8.45 17.63
N THR A 214 5.79 8.52 18.92
CA THR A 214 5.57 9.69 19.79
C THR A 214 6.58 10.81 19.54
N ASP A 215 7.84 10.46 19.26
CA ASP A 215 8.96 11.41 19.23
C ASP A 215 9.98 11.12 18.11
N GLY A 216 9.80 10.02 17.38
CA GLY A 216 10.68 9.60 16.30
C GLY A 216 12.00 8.99 16.79
N GLU A 217 12.13 8.58 18.06
CA GLU A 217 13.35 7.93 18.56
C GLU A 217 13.48 6.50 18.03
N ILE A 218 14.69 6.16 17.55
CA ILE A 218 14.99 4.80 17.04
C ILE A 218 15.05 3.85 18.23
N GLN A 219 14.20 2.83 18.22
CA GLN A 219 14.14 1.79 19.23
C GLN A 219 15.13 0.67 18.95
N TRP A 220 15.23 0.27 17.70
CA TRP A 220 16.24 -0.66 17.22
C TRP A 220 16.49 -0.47 15.72
N GLU A 221 17.62 -1.00 15.26
CA GLU A 221 17.96 -1.10 13.84
C GLU A 221 18.46 -2.50 13.51
N PHE A 222 18.07 -3.01 12.36
CA PHE A 222 18.55 -4.27 11.79
C PHE A 222 19.39 -3.99 10.55
N GLN A 223 20.64 -4.44 10.52
CA GLN A 223 21.52 -4.32 9.36
C GLN A 223 21.22 -5.45 8.37
N ALA A 224 20.68 -5.13 7.20
CA ALA A 224 20.46 -6.09 6.15
C ALA A 224 21.74 -6.41 5.38
N GLU A 225 21.91 -7.67 5.01
CA GLU A 225 23.05 -8.16 4.19
C GLU A 225 22.78 -8.00 2.67
N THR A 226 21.79 -7.24 2.30
CA THR A 226 21.31 -7.12 0.92
C THR A 226 20.97 -5.67 0.57
N ALA A 227 20.76 -5.43 -0.70
CA ALA A 227 20.24 -4.19 -1.27
C ALA A 227 19.04 -4.52 -2.18
N LEU A 228 18.41 -3.51 -2.78
CA LEU A 228 17.30 -3.66 -3.74
C LEU A 228 16.02 -4.27 -3.14
N ALA A 229 15.75 -3.95 -1.90
CA ALA A 229 14.52 -4.34 -1.22
C ALA A 229 13.60 -3.13 -1.04
N TYR A 230 12.66 -2.98 -1.96
CA TYR A 230 11.68 -1.88 -2.01
C TYR A 230 10.36 -2.25 -1.37
N THR A 231 10.24 -3.47 -0.88
CA THR A 231 9.01 -4.01 -0.29
C THR A 231 8.64 -3.27 0.98
N THR A 232 7.34 -3.00 1.15
CA THR A 232 6.80 -2.54 2.44
C THR A 232 6.70 -3.72 3.40
N PRO A 233 7.21 -3.62 4.63
CA PRO A 233 7.12 -4.70 5.62
C PRO A 233 5.68 -5.08 5.93
N ARG A 234 5.46 -6.33 6.36
CA ARG A 234 4.16 -6.82 6.85
C ARG A 234 4.35 -7.55 8.17
N PHE A 235 3.32 -7.50 9.00
CA PHE A 235 3.27 -8.31 10.22
C PHE A 235 2.48 -9.57 9.97
N ILE A 236 2.92 -10.65 10.59
CA ILE A 236 2.26 -11.95 10.57
C ILE A 236 2.26 -12.52 12.00
N THR A 237 1.20 -13.22 12.35
CA THR A 237 1.13 -13.93 13.62
C THR A 237 1.40 -15.40 13.37
N ALA A 238 2.49 -15.92 13.90
CA ALA A 238 2.84 -17.31 13.80
C ALA A 238 1.87 -18.19 14.62
N ALA A 239 1.82 -19.50 14.35
CA ALA A 239 0.89 -20.42 14.99
C ALA A 239 1.04 -20.50 16.54
N ASN A 240 2.21 -20.13 17.08
CA ASN A 240 2.47 -20.03 18.52
C ASN A 240 2.01 -18.70 19.15
N GLY A 241 1.43 -17.78 18.35
CA GLY A 241 0.98 -16.46 18.78
C GLY A 241 2.03 -15.35 18.69
N ASP A 242 3.28 -15.65 18.33
CA ASP A 242 4.31 -14.64 18.14
C ASP A 242 4.02 -13.78 16.92
N VAL A 243 4.15 -12.46 17.07
CA VAL A 243 4.11 -11.52 15.95
C VAL A 243 5.51 -11.40 15.34
N GLU A 244 5.59 -11.44 14.03
CA GLU A 244 6.85 -11.33 13.28
C GLU A 244 6.72 -10.29 12.16
N LEU A 245 7.80 -9.57 11.90
CA LEU A 245 7.92 -8.65 10.76
C LEU A 245 8.46 -9.44 9.56
N ILE A 246 7.66 -9.58 8.52
CA ILE A 246 8.05 -10.28 7.29
C ILE A 246 8.57 -9.28 6.28
N LEU A 247 9.75 -9.57 5.75
CA LEU A 247 10.39 -8.74 4.74
C LEU A 247 10.95 -9.60 3.60
N PRO A 248 10.31 -9.61 2.43
CA PRO A 248 10.89 -10.18 1.23
C PRO A 248 12.09 -9.32 0.77
N VAL A 249 13.22 -9.96 0.58
CA VAL A 249 14.44 -9.34 0.05
C VAL A 249 15.00 -10.22 -1.08
N PRO A 250 15.90 -9.72 -1.93
CA PRO A 250 16.53 -10.55 -2.95
C PRO A 250 17.14 -11.82 -2.36
N LYS A 251 16.78 -12.98 -2.93
CA LYS A 251 17.23 -14.32 -2.56
C LYS A 251 16.73 -14.84 -1.20
N ARG A 252 16.05 -14.04 -0.37
CA ARG A 252 15.54 -14.46 0.95
C ARG A 252 14.19 -13.82 1.27
N VAL A 253 13.48 -14.47 2.15
CA VAL A 253 12.44 -13.85 2.98
C VAL A 253 12.95 -13.91 4.41
N ILE A 254 12.92 -12.80 5.12
CA ILE A 254 13.37 -12.73 6.52
C ILE A 254 12.19 -12.47 7.45
N GLY A 255 12.21 -13.11 8.61
CA GLY A 255 11.31 -12.86 9.73
C GLY A 255 12.10 -12.25 10.88
N LEU A 256 11.72 -11.04 11.28
CA LEU A 256 12.33 -10.31 12.40
C LEU A 256 11.38 -10.29 13.60
N ASP A 257 11.93 -10.29 14.80
CA ASP A 257 11.18 -9.95 16.00
C ASP A 257 10.91 -8.44 16.03
N PRO A 258 9.65 -7.99 16.05
CA PRO A 258 9.36 -6.56 16.05
C PRO A 258 9.73 -5.86 17.36
N THR A 259 10.03 -6.58 18.43
CA THR A 259 10.35 -6.00 19.74
C THR A 259 11.81 -5.54 19.85
N ASP A 260 12.74 -6.28 19.22
CA ASP A 260 14.18 -6.02 19.34
C ASP A 260 14.94 -6.02 17.99
N GLY A 261 14.24 -6.31 16.89
CA GLY A 261 14.81 -6.36 15.55
C GLY A 261 15.68 -7.60 15.27
N SER A 262 15.74 -8.55 16.17
CA SER A 262 16.51 -9.78 15.95
C SER A 262 15.91 -10.63 14.84
N GLN A 263 16.79 -11.19 13.97
CA GLN A 263 16.33 -12.12 12.94
C GLN A 263 16.00 -13.47 13.56
N LYS A 264 14.72 -13.83 13.57
CA LYS A 264 14.24 -15.13 14.06
C LYS A 264 14.57 -16.24 13.05
N TRP A 265 14.26 -15.99 11.77
CA TRP A 265 14.45 -16.97 10.71
C TRP A 265 14.66 -16.32 9.34
N PHE A 266 15.06 -17.11 8.38
CA PHE A 266 15.01 -16.79 6.97
C PHE A 266 14.67 -18.02 6.14
N ALA A 267 14.08 -17.79 4.95
CA ALA A 267 13.93 -18.80 3.92
C ALA A 267 14.58 -18.30 2.62
N THR A 268 15.31 -19.19 1.95
CA THR A 268 15.91 -18.90 0.64
C THR A 268 14.84 -18.94 -0.44
N ASN A 269 14.83 -17.93 -1.29
CA ASN A 269 14.01 -17.85 -2.50
C ASN A 269 14.88 -17.81 -3.76
N ARG A 270 14.24 -17.92 -4.94
CA ARG A 270 14.93 -17.88 -6.24
C ARG A 270 14.92 -16.49 -6.86
N PHE A 271 14.41 -15.46 -6.17
CA PHE A 271 14.23 -14.15 -6.74
C PHE A 271 15.57 -13.42 -6.82
N GLU A 272 16.00 -13.09 -8.04
CA GLU A 272 17.19 -12.30 -8.29
C GLU A 272 16.80 -10.92 -8.85
N GLY A 273 17.57 -9.91 -8.48
CA GLY A 273 17.29 -8.52 -8.78
C GLY A 273 16.52 -7.85 -7.66
N GLU A 274 15.53 -7.06 -8.00
CA GLU A 274 14.76 -6.26 -7.04
C GLU A 274 13.63 -7.07 -6.40
N SER A 275 13.33 -6.76 -5.13
CA SER A 275 12.13 -7.20 -4.43
C SER A 275 11.20 -5.99 -4.25
N ASN A 276 10.07 -5.98 -4.95
CA ASN A 276 9.14 -4.84 -5.01
C ASN A 276 7.78 -5.16 -4.41
N ALA A 277 7.19 -6.31 -4.77
CA ALA A 277 5.87 -6.70 -4.29
C ALA A 277 5.88 -6.97 -2.79
N THR A 278 4.93 -6.37 -2.08
CA THR A 278 4.73 -6.58 -0.65
C THR A 278 4.15 -7.98 -0.41
N ALA A 279 4.53 -8.63 0.69
CA ALA A 279 3.96 -9.92 1.05
C ALA A 279 2.45 -9.80 1.34
N ILE A 280 1.68 -10.78 0.89
CA ILE A 280 0.30 -10.99 1.34
C ILE A 280 0.38 -11.89 2.55
N VAL A 281 -0.40 -11.60 3.58
CA VAL A 281 -0.45 -12.38 4.81
C VAL A 281 -1.87 -12.88 5.01
N ASP A 282 -2.00 -14.19 5.23
CA ASP A 282 -3.23 -14.83 5.61
C ASP A 282 -2.92 -15.84 6.73
N ASN A 283 -3.55 -15.65 7.89
CA ASN A 283 -3.26 -16.42 9.10
C ASN A 283 -1.75 -16.45 9.39
N ASP A 284 -1.15 -17.64 9.44
CA ASP A 284 0.29 -17.86 9.65
C ASP A 284 1.09 -18.05 8.35
N ILE A 285 0.49 -17.75 7.18
CA ILE A 285 1.11 -17.94 5.87
C ILE A 285 1.38 -16.57 5.19
N ALA A 286 2.60 -16.39 4.69
CA ALA A 286 2.98 -15.28 3.85
C ALA A 286 3.17 -15.73 2.39
N TYR A 287 2.53 -15.05 1.46
CA TYR A 287 2.71 -15.23 0.01
C TYR A 287 3.62 -14.14 -0.53
N VAL A 288 4.71 -14.53 -1.15
CA VAL A 288 5.79 -13.64 -1.57
C VAL A 288 6.00 -13.75 -3.07
N TYR A 289 6.18 -12.63 -3.72
CA TYR A 289 6.37 -12.50 -5.15
C TYR A 289 7.61 -11.66 -5.45
N GLY A 290 8.27 -11.89 -6.56
CA GLY A 290 9.36 -11.01 -6.93
C GLY A 290 10.33 -11.54 -7.97
N GLY A 291 11.42 -10.80 -8.08
CA GLY A 291 12.52 -11.05 -8.98
C GLY A 291 12.37 -10.35 -10.33
N PHE A 292 13.50 -9.96 -10.91
CA PHE A 292 13.58 -9.35 -12.23
C PHE A 292 14.21 -10.30 -13.26
N ARG A 293 15.29 -10.99 -12.90
CA ARG A 293 16.00 -11.93 -13.79
C ARG A 293 15.60 -13.37 -13.50
N SER A 294 15.57 -13.74 -12.24
CA SER A 294 15.02 -15.00 -11.77
C SER A 294 13.79 -14.68 -10.94
N VAL A 295 12.64 -15.12 -11.41
CA VAL A 295 11.33 -14.71 -10.92
C VAL A 295 10.59 -15.86 -10.28
N GLY A 296 9.65 -15.56 -9.41
CA GLY A 296 8.78 -16.55 -8.83
C GLY A 296 7.87 -16.02 -7.73
N SER A 297 7.11 -16.95 -7.19
CA SER A 297 6.33 -16.78 -5.97
C SER A 297 6.51 -17.97 -5.06
N MET A 298 6.23 -17.78 -3.78
CA MET A 298 6.28 -18.83 -2.77
C MET A 298 5.29 -18.54 -1.64
N ALA A 299 4.77 -19.59 -1.03
CA ALA A 299 4.11 -19.52 0.25
C ALA A 299 5.05 -20.03 1.34
N ILE A 300 5.11 -19.31 2.44
CA ILE A 300 5.93 -19.64 3.59
C ILE A 300 5.12 -19.49 4.88
N ARG A 301 5.21 -20.49 5.76
CA ARG A 301 4.63 -20.41 7.09
C ARG A 301 5.55 -19.61 8.01
N ALA A 302 4.98 -18.73 8.80
CA ALA A 302 5.69 -17.96 9.82
C ALA A 302 6.13 -18.86 10.99
N GLY A 303 7.08 -18.38 11.78
CA GLY A 303 7.66 -19.09 12.91
C GLY A 303 8.93 -19.86 12.54
N GLY A 304 9.45 -20.60 13.50
CA GLY A 304 10.69 -21.35 13.35
C GLY A 304 11.92 -20.56 13.77
N LYS A 305 13.10 -21.10 13.48
CA LYS A 305 14.39 -20.50 13.88
C LYS A 305 15.49 -20.82 12.87
N GLY A 306 16.28 -19.81 12.52
CA GLY A 306 17.39 -19.97 11.59
C GLY A 306 16.92 -20.21 10.13
N ASP A 307 17.56 -21.12 9.40
CA ASP A 307 17.15 -21.46 8.03
C ASP A 307 15.95 -22.40 8.03
N VAL A 308 14.79 -21.86 7.66
CA VAL A 308 13.51 -22.59 7.58
C VAL A 308 13.12 -22.99 6.15
N THR A 309 14.03 -22.85 5.19
CA THR A 309 13.75 -23.09 3.77
C THR A 309 13.10 -24.46 3.51
N LYS A 310 13.57 -25.52 4.16
CA LYS A 310 13.08 -26.87 3.95
C LYS A 310 11.84 -27.23 4.77
N SER A 311 11.60 -26.52 5.88
CA SER A 311 10.57 -26.87 6.85
C SER A 311 9.32 -26.01 6.75
N HIS A 312 9.43 -24.75 6.28
CA HIS A 312 8.33 -23.78 6.30
C HIS A 312 7.90 -23.29 4.92
N VAL A 313 8.70 -23.49 3.87
CA VAL A 313 8.25 -23.22 2.50
C VAL A 313 7.25 -24.30 2.10
N LEU A 314 6.00 -23.87 1.85
CA LEU A 314 4.90 -24.77 1.49
C LEU A 314 4.94 -25.11 0.01
N TRP A 315 5.17 -24.11 -0.82
CA TRP A 315 5.33 -24.25 -2.27
C TRP A 315 6.15 -23.08 -2.85
N SER A 316 6.67 -23.29 -4.07
CA SER A 316 7.33 -22.25 -4.86
C SER A 316 7.10 -22.51 -6.35
N THR A 317 6.73 -21.44 -7.10
CA THR A 317 6.45 -21.51 -8.53
C THR A 317 7.21 -20.42 -9.31
N ARG A 318 7.10 -20.46 -10.65
CA ARG A 318 7.65 -19.42 -11.54
C ARG A 318 6.63 -18.34 -11.92
N ASP A 319 5.36 -18.53 -11.59
CA ASP A 319 4.35 -17.50 -11.80
C ASP A 319 4.59 -16.38 -10.80
N THR A 320 4.61 -15.15 -11.27
CA THR A 320 5.01 -14.02 -10.42
C THR A 320 4.29 -12.73 -10.81
N SER A 321 4.34 -11.79 -9.89
CA SER A 321 4.18 -10.37 -10.13
C SER A 321 5.51 -9.66 -9.83
N TYR A 322 6.00 -8.81 -10.72
CA TYR A 322 7.28 -8.13 -10.55
C TYR A 322 7.19 -6.96 -9.57
N VAL A 323 6.17 -6.12 -9.71
CA VAL A 323 5.99 -4.92 -8.87
C VAL A 323 4.70 -4.97 -8.07
N SER A 324 3.59 -5.30 -8.73
CA SER A 324 2.26 -5.28 -8.15
C SER A 324 2.06 -6.39 -7.13
N THR A 325 1.49 -6.09 -5.98
CA THR A 325 1.08 -7.10 -5.00
C THR A 325 -0.27 -7.70 -5.42
N PRO A 326 -0.40 -9.03 -5.47
CA PRO A 326 -1.66 -9.73 -5.71
C PRO A 326 -2.69 -9.51 -4.61
N VAL A 327 -3.93 -9.95 -4.85
CA VAL A 327 -4.99 -10.07 -3.83
C VAL A 327 -5.30 -11.53 -3.57
N LEU A 328 -5.66 -11.84 -2.34
CA LEU A 328 -6.14 -13.15 -1.89
C LEU A 328 -7.65 -13.09 -1.68
N LYS A 329 -8.39 -14.05 -2.24
CA LYS A 329 -9.83 -14.21 -2.06
C LYS A 329 -10.20 -15.69 -2.23
N ASP A 330 -10.98 -16.21 -1.29
CA ASP A 330 -11.53 -17.59 -1.33
C ASP A 330 -10.47 -18.64 -1.73
N ASP A 331 -9.36 -18.67 -0.96
CA ASP A 331 -8.21 -19.57 -1.16
C ASP A 331 -7.51 -19.45 -2.52
N HIS A 332 -7.69 -18.34 -3.23
CA HIS A 332 -7.03 -18.08 -4.52
C HIS A 332 -6.33 -16.72 -4.51
N LEU A 333 -5.20 -16.68 -5.19
CA LEU A 333 -4.39 -15.48 -5.40
C LEU A 333 -4.60 -14.97 -6.83
N TYR A 334 -4.95 -13.68 -6.98
CA TYR A 334 -5.27 -13.05 -8.25
C TYR A 334 -4.36 -11.86 -8.51
N TRP A 335 -3.83 -11.73 -9.73
CA TRP A 335 -3.07 -10.55 -10.14
C TRP A 335 -3.03 -10.39 -11.66
N ILE A 336 -2.59 -9.21 -12.09
CA ILE A 336 -2.14 -8.97 -13.45
C ILE A 336 -0.64 -8.67 -13.39
N ASP A 337 0.15 -9.37 -14.21
CA ASP A 337 1.60 -9.13 -14.28
C ASP A 337 1.95 -7.84 -15.05
N GLU A 338 3.22 -7.47 -15.03
CA GLU A 338 3.76 -6.28 -15.68
C GLU A 338 3.56 -6.27 -17.22
N LYS A 339 3.16 -7.39 -17.81
CA LYS A 339 2.89 -7.56 -19.27
C LYS A 339 1.40 -7.56 -19.60
N GLY A 340 0.53 -7.46 -18.60
CA GLY A 340 -0.92 -7.51 -18.77
C GLY A 340 -1.48 -8.93 -18.94
N ILE A 341 -0.88 -9.87 -18.25
CA ILE A 341 -1.40 -11.24 -18.13
C ILE A 341 -2.05 -11.38 -16.75
N ALA A 342 -3.31 -11.76 -16.72
CA ALA A 342 -4.04 -12.10 -15.51
C ALA A 342 -3.76 -13.56 -15.10
N TYR A 343 -3.64 -13.76 -13.80
CA TYR A 343 -3.42 -15.05 -13.18
C TYR A 343 -4.41 -15.29 -12.06
N CYS A 344 -4.75 -16.55 -11.87
CA CYS A 344 -5.34 -17.11 -10.67
C CYS A 344 -4.55 -18.36 -10.29
N VAL A 345 -4.14 -18.47 -9.03
CA VAL A 345 -3.50 -19.67 -8.49
C VAL A 345 -4.14 -20.06 -7.17
N LYS A 346 -4.16 -21.34 -6.85
CA LYS A 346 -4.58 -21.84 -5.54
C LYS A 346 -3.58 -21.40 -4.47
N ALA A 347 -4.04 -20.78 -3.41
CA ALA A 347 -3.19 -20.32 -2.32
C ALA A 347 -2.49 -21.47 -1.58
N GLU A 348 -3.16 -22.60 -1.44
CA GLU A 348 -2.65 -23.80 -0.75
C GLU A 348 -1.44 -24.44 -1.46
N SER A 349 -1.47 -24.49 -2.82
CA SER A 349 -0.51 -25.28 -3.61
C SER A 349 0.33 -24.49 -4.60
N GLY A 350 -0.05 -23.22 -4.91
CA GLY A 350 0.55 -22.45 -5.99
C GLY A 350 0.18 -22.97 -7.39
N GLU A 351 -0.75 -23.94 -7.48
CA GLU A 351 -1.23 -24.49 -8.75
C GLU A 351 -1.99 -23.42 -9.54
N ARG A 352 -1.61 -23.24 -10.80
CA ARG A 352 -2.25 -22.27 -11.70
C ARG A 352 -3.65 -22.74 -12.10
N VAL A 353 -4.67 -21.93 -11.82
CA VAL A 353 -6.04 -22.12 -12.24
C VAL A 353 -6.23 -21.56 -13.65
N PHE A 354 -5.86 -20.28 -13.84
CA PHE A 354 -5.83 -19.69 -15.18
C PHE A 354 -4.62 -18.75 -15.38
N ARG A 355 -4.31 -18.52 -16.66
CA ARG A 355 -3.36 -17.51 -17.14
C ARG A 355 -3.87 -16.96 -18.46
N THR A 356 -4.30 -15.70 -18.48
CA THR A 356 -5.01 -15.11 -19.64
C THR A 356 -4.53 -13.69 -19.90
N ARG A 357 -4.37 -13.33 -21.18
CA ARG A 357 -4.06 -11.96 -21.55
C ARG A 357 -5.30 -11.08 -21.36
N VAL A 358 -5.15 -9.98 -20.62
CA VAL A 358 -6.24 -9.02 -20.40
C VAL A 358 -6.48 -8.23 -21.69
N ALA A 359 -7.72 -8.28 -22.18
CA ALA A 359 -8.13 -7.49 -23.33
C ALA A 359 -8.14 -5.99 -23.00
N GLY A 360 -7.73 -5.15 -23.95
CA GLY A 360 -7.70 -3.69 -23.77
C GLY A 360 -6.38 -3.12 -23.21
N VAL A 361 -5.47 -3.96 -22.74
CA VAL A 361 -4.13 -3.49 -22.35
C VAL A 361 -3.37 -3.05 -23.58
N LYS A 362 -2.96 -1.76 -23.61
CA LYS A 362 -2.21 -1.19 -24.74
C LYS A 362 -0.91 -1.96 -24.98
N GLY A 363 -0.65 -2.31 -26.23
CA GLY A 363 0.57 -2.98 -26.67
C GLY A 363 1.83 -2.13 -26.46
N GLY A 364 2.97 -2.63 -26.93
CA GLY A 364 4.27 -1.94 -26.87
C GLY A 364 5.18 -2.45 -25.76
N ARG A 365 6.39 -1.90 -25.70
CA ARG A 365 7.42 -2.21 -24.69
C ARG A 365 7.12 -1.49 -23.38
N GLY A 366 7.67 -1.99 -22.27
CA GLY A 366 7.59 -1.40 -20.93
C GLY A 366 6.57 -2.08 -20.03
N ILE A 367 6.67 -1.73 -18.75
CA ILE A 367 5.80 -2.24 -17.68
C ILE A 367 4.43 -1.59 -17.79
N LYS A 368 3.37 -2.39 -17.72
CA LYS A 368 1.98 -1.94 -17.87
C LYS A 368 1.29 -1.69 -16.53
N PHE A 369 1.74 -2.35 -15.46
CA PHE A 369 1.16 -2.24 -14.13
C PHE A 369 2.25 -2.03 -13.10
N PHE A 370 2.19 -0.93 -12.34
CA PHE A 370 2.96 -0.68 -11.14
C PHE A 370 2.09 -0.72 -9.89
N ALA A 371 0.87 -0.20 -10.00
CA ALA A 371 -0.10 -0.26 -8.92
C ALA A 371 -0.38 -1.71 -8.51
N SER A 372 -0.45 -1.96 -7.21
CA SER A 372 -0.90 -3.23 -6.67
C SER A 372 -2.41 -3.41 -6.90
N MET A 373 -2.85 -4.65 -6.84
CA MET A 373 -4.27 -4.98 -6.94
C MET A 373 -4.97 -4.64 -5.62
N VAL A 374 -6.21 -4.17 -5.72
CA VAL A 374 -7.11 -4.02 -4.57
C VAL A 374 -8.43 -4.71 -4.89
N SER A 375 -9.15 -5.14 -3.87
CA SER A 375 -10.40 -5.88 -4.04
C SER A 375 -11.54 -5.29 -3.25
N ALA A 376 -12.76 -5.36 -3.80
CA ALA A 376 -14.01 -5.04 -3.11
C ALA A 376 -15.04 -6.12 -3.47
N GLY A 377 -15.57 -6.77 -2.44
CA GLY A 377 -16.45 -7.94 -2.63
C GLY A 377 -15.77 -9.02 -3.47
N ASP A 378 -16.34 -9.36 -4.60
CA ASP A 378 -15.84 -10.35 -5.55
C ASP A 378 -15.08 -9.75 -6.75
N HIS A 379 -14.75 -8.45 -6.70
CA HIS A 379 -14.08 -7.74 -7.79
C HIS A 379 -12.66 -7.30 -7.41
N MET A 380 -11.72 -7.59 -8.31
CA MET A 380 -10.36 -7.05 -8.29
C MET A 380 -10.28 -5.82 -9.20
N PHE A 381 -9.72 -4.73 -8.69
CA PHE A 381 -9.45 -3.50 -9.41
C PHE A 381 -7.96 -3.41 -9.71
N ALA A 382 -7.62 -3.43 -10.99
CA ALA A 382 -6.25 -3.41 -11.50
C ALA A 382 -6.00 -2.16 -12.32
N VAL A 383 -5.22 -1.23 -11.78
CA VAL A 383 -4.91 0.05 -12.41
C VAL A 383 -3.68 -0.10 -13.30
N SER A 384 -3.87 0.07 -14.59
CA SER A 384 -2.78 0.12 -15.56
C SER A 384 -2.19 1.53 -15.64
N ARG A 385 -0.90 1.62 -15.89
CA ARG A 385 -0.20 2.90 -16.05
C ARG A 385 -0.83 3.81 -17.10
N THR A 386 -1.29 3.26 -18.22
CA THR A 386 -1.75 4.04 -19.39
C THR A 386 -2.95 3.43 -20.10
N SER A 387 -3.47 2.30 -19.61
CA SER A 387 -4.56 1.58 -20.28
C SER A 387 -5.88 1.67 -19.51
N GLY A 388 -5.96 2.47 -18.45
CA GLY A 388 -7.15 2.54 -17.60
C GLY A 388 -7.18 1.47 -16.50
N THR A 389 -8.35 1.28 -15.91
CA THR A 389 -8.59 0.34 -14.82
C THR A 389 -9.41 -0.84 -15.30
N PHE A 390 -8.93 -2.04 -15.03
CA PHE A 390 -9.61 -3.30 -15.34
C PHE A 390 -10.26 -3.84 -14.07
N VAL A 391 -11.55 -4.13 -14.16
CA VAL A 391 -12.30 -4.79 -13.09
C VAL A 391 -12.50 -6.25 -13.48
N ILE A 392 -11.95 -7.16 -12.68
CA ILE A 392 -11.95 -8.60 -12.94
C ILE A 392 -12.69 -9.28 -11.79
N ARG A 393 -13.59 -10.21 -12.11
CA ARG A 393 -14.23 -11.04 -11.10
C ARG A 393 -13.22 -12.04 -10.52
N MET A 394 -13.16 -12.13 -9.22
CA MET A 394 -12.28 -13.06 -8.50
C MET A 394 -12.98 -14.43 -8.35
N THR A 395 -13.00 -15.18 -9.44
CA THR A 395 -13.49 -16.56 -9.51
C THR A 395 -12.45 -17.44 -10.22
N PRO A 396 -12.52 -18.78 -10.08
CA PRO A 396 -11.64 -19.68 -10.82
C PRO A 396 -11.75 -19.57 -12.36
N GLU A 397 -12.82 -18.96 -12.86
CA GLU A 397 -12.98 -18.63 -14.28
C GLU A 397 -12.67 -17.16 -14.53
N TYR A 398 -11.85 -16.88 -15.56
CA TYR A 398 -11.50 -15.51 -15.92
C TYR A 398 -12.70 -14.76 -16.50
N GLU A 399 -13.08 -13.64 -15.86
CA GLU A 399 -14.11 -12.72 -16.33
C GLU A 399 -13.63 -11.27 -16.21
N LEU A 400 -13.49 -10.58 -17.35
CA LEU A 400 -13.30 -9.13 -17.38
C LEU A 400 -14.66 -8.45 -17.29
N VAL A 401 -15.01 -7.90 -16.13
CA VAL A 401 -16.31 -7.26 -15.87
C VAL A 401 -16.40 -5.89 -16.55
N SER A 402 -15.35 -5.11 -16.50
CA SER A 402 -15.29 -3.79 -17.13
C SER A 402 -13.87 -3.31 -17.36
N HIS A 403 -13.75 -2.32 -18.26
CA HIS A 403 -12.53 -1.57 -18.54
C HIS A 403 -12.88 -0.10 -18.56
N ASN A 404 -12.36 0.65 -17.59
CA ASN A 404 -12.66 2.07 -17.36
C ASN A 404 -11.46 2.94 -17.73
N THR A 405 -11.72 4.05 -18.42
CA THR A 405 -10.71 5.02 -18.84
C THR A 405 -11.19 6.43 -18.53
N PHE A 406 -10.27 7.40 -18.43
CA PHE A 406 -10.55 8.81 -18.34
C PHE A 406 -10.10 9.47 -19.65
N GLU A 407 -11.01 10.11 -20.37
CA GLU A 407 -10.73 10.71 -21.68
C GLU A 407 -9.88 11.98 -21.56
N ASP A 408 -10.06 12.73 -20.47
CA ASP A 408 -9.37 14.00 -20.19
C ASP A 408 -8.08 13.83 -19.35
N ASP A 409 -7.66 12.57 -19.04
CA ASP A 409 -6.42 12.30 -18.33
C ASP A 409 -5.52 11.30 -19.09
N ASP A 410 -4.61 11.86 -19.86
CA ASP A 410 -3.59 11.12 -20.62
C ASP A 410 -2.33 10.79 -19.80
N SER A 411 -2.33 11.09 -18.49
CA SER A 411 -1.18 10.88 -17.62
C SER A 411 -1.09 9.43 -17.13
N GLU A 412 0.03 9.10 -16.47
CA GLU A 412 0.24 7.76 -15.94
C GLU A 412 -0.41 7.59 -14.56
N PHE A 413 -0.91 6.39 -14.30
CA PHE A 413 -1.46 5.94 -13.03
C PHE A 413 -0.53 4.91 -12.39
N ASN A 414 0.29 5.35 -11.43
CA ASN A 414 1.29 4.51 -10.78
C ASN A 414 0.95 4.16 -9.33
N GLY A 415 0.05 4.92 -8.68
CA GLY A 415 -0.36 4.71 -7.29
C GLY A 415 -1.37 3.57 -7.15
N THR A 416 -1.19 2.75 -6.13
CA THR A 416 -2.18 1.74 -5.75
C THR A 416 -3.42 2.43 -5.20
N PRO A 417 -4.64 2.06 -5.62
CA PRO A 417 -5.86 2.63 -5.09
C PRO A 417 -6.06 2.32 -3.60
N ALA A 418 -6.91 3.11 -2.95
CA ALA A 418 -7.39 2.86 -1.59
C ALA A 418 -8.91 2.75 -1.59
N ILE A 419 -9.46 1.93 -0.68
CA ILE A 419 -10.89 1.69 -0.57
C ILE A 419 -11.34 2.08 0.84
N SER A 420 -12.39 2.89 0.94
CA SER A 420 -12.97 3.23 2.23
C SER A 420 -14.49 3.42 2.11
N GLY A 421 -15.25 2.56 2.77
CA GLY A 421 -16.68 2.42 2.53
C GLY A 421 -16.94 2.03 1.07
N ASN A 422 -17.90 2.71 0.44
CA ASN A 422 -18.23 2.48 -0.98
C ASN A 422 -17.46 3.43 -1.93
N GLN A 423 -16.30 3.90 -1.52
CA GLN A 423 -15.46 4.82 -2.30
C GLN A 423 -14.10 4.21 -2.65
N LEU A 424 -13.72 4.32 -3.92
CA LEU A 424 -12.40 4.01 -4.45
C LEU A 424 -11.64 5.32 -4.69
N PHE A 425 -10.51 5.48 -4.02
CA PHE A 425 -9.61 6.63 -4.21
C PHE A 425 -8.45 6.22 -5.10
N MET A 426 -8.31 6.88 -6.22
CA MET A 426 -7.31 6.56 -7.22
C MET A 426 -6.59 7.82 -7.69
N ARG A 427 -5.28 7.73 -7.91
CA ARG A 427 -4.49 8.84 -8.42
C ARG A 427 -3.89 8.56 -9.78
N SER A 428 -3.83 9.61 -10.59
CA SER A 428 -2.91 9.72 -11.72
C SER A 428 -1.73 10.64 -11.38
N ASN A 429 -0.89 10.93 -12.36
CA ASN A 429 0.14 11.97 -12.21
C ASN A 429 -0.45 13.40 -12.18
N LYS A 430 -1.72 13.59 -12.55
CA LYS A 430 -2.37 14.89 -12.62
C LYS A 430 -3.48 15.08 -11.59
N PHE A 431 -4.18 14.02 -11.21
CA PHE A 431 -5.41 14.13 -10.43
C PHE A 431 -5.50 13.07 -9.33
N LEU A 432 -6.23 13.40 -8.27
CA LEU A 432 -6.81 12.46 -7.32
C LEU A 432 -8.31 12.35 -7.62
N TYR A 433 -8.81 11.13 -7.70
CA TYR A 433 -10.21 10.80 -7.98
C TYR A 433 -10.83 10.10 -6.77
N CYS A 434 -12.08 10.44 -6.47
CA CYS A 434 -12.97 9.65 -5.63
C CYS A 434 -14.07 9.07 -6.51
N ILE A 435 -14.22 7.76 -6.52
CA ILE A 435 -15.15 6.99 -7.35
C ILE A 435 -16.08 6.23 -6.42
N GLY A 436 -17.39 6.33 -6.65
CA GLY A 436 -18.43 5.72 -5.82
C GLY A 436 -19.20 6.77 -5.01
N GLU A 437 -20.05 6.29 -4.07
CA GLU A 437 -20.94 7.13 -3.23
C GLU A 437 -20.39 7.30 -1.80
#